data_d4b973b2521627d4c6c39f3c69e3c1e6
#
_entry.id   d4b973b2521627d4c6c39f3c69e3c1e6
#
_cell.length_a   1.000
_cell.length_b   1.000
_cell.length_c   1.000
_cell.angle_alpha   90.00
_cell.angle_beta   90.00
_cell.angle_gamma   90.00
#
_symmetry.space_group_name_H-M   'P 1'
#
loop_
_entity.id
_entity.type
_entity.pdbx_description
1 polymer ?
#
loop_
_entity_poly.entity_id
_entity_poly.type
_entity_poly.pdbx_seq_one_letter_code
_entity_poly.pdbx_strand_id
1 'polypeptide(L)'
;TEGGSRYQKVEDLLTAVSTANLMDQFFFVFDEIKRVFRNRPKTIIGQMVTSRTYRGPRYFQVLFLSLFNLLIKQEKKISDYDGLYNALDNISSRTLNISPGGGWWTQQQKNELVASTSAVLASYFTARGENDPMYYSYANELETLLKQSFTENTQYDFKQGIHTLKTGQRNEALLEKIFKTLTAMANAGKGATGYVLIGVADKFEDAEKIRTAYGTESLRVGSFY
;
A
#
# COMPACT_ATOMS: atom_id res chain seq x y z
N THR A 1 8.42 -28.95 -12.75
CA THR A 1 8.87 -28.38 -11.48
C THR A 1 9.05 -26.84 -11.52
N GLU A 2 8.83 -26.17 -12.67
CA GLU A 2 8.82 -24.68 -12.74
C GLU A 2 7.61 -24.04 -12.03
N GLY A 3 6.54 -24.77 -11.83
CA GLY A 3 5.36 -24.31 -11.09
C GLY A 3 5.62 -24.06 -9.60
N GLY A 4 6.50 -24.85 -8.98
CA GLY A 4 6.87 -24.70 -7.57
C GLY A 4 7.59 -23.38 -7.27
N SER A 5 8.45 -22.93 -8.18
CA SER A 5 9.20 -21.68 -8.02
C SER A 5 8.32 -20.41 -8.06
N ARG A 6 7.25 -20.40 -8.87
CA ARG A 6 6.30 -19.27 -8.89
C ARG A 6 5.39 -19.24 -7.68
N TYR A 7 4.90 -20.42 -7.27
CA TYR A 7 4.08 -20.54 -6.07
C TYR A 7 4.85 -20.12 -4.83
N GLN A 8 6.08 -20.61 -4.67
CA GLN A 8 6.94 -20.24 -3.56
C GLN A 8 7.21 -18.73 -3.51
N LYS A 9 7.49 -18.09 -4.64
CA LYS A 9 7.67 -16.62 -4.71
C LYS A 9 6.43 -15.86 -4.28
N VAL A 10 5.23 -16.33 -4.64
CA VAL A 10 3.97 -15.70 -4.21
C VAL A 10 3.77 -15.90 -2.71
N GLU A 11 4.05 -17.07 -2.18
CA GLU A 11 3.95 -17.40 -0.77
C GLU A 11 4.95 -16.58 0.06
N ASP A 12 6.19 -16.46 -0.39
CA ASP A 12 7.22 -15.62 0.22
C ASP A 12 6.79 -14.14 0.24
N LEU A 13 6.24 -13.63 -0.87
CA LEU A 13 5.71 -12.28 -0.94
C LEU A 13 4.51 -12.06 -0.01
N LEU A 14 3.58 -13.02 0.06
CA LEU A 14 2.42 -12.93 0.95
C LEU A 14 2.82 -13.03 2.43
N THR A 15 3.90 -13.77 2.72
CA THR A 15 4.46 -13.85 4.07
C THR A 15 5.20 -12.56 4.46
N ALA A 16 5.87 -11.93 3.50
CA ALA A 16 6.57 -10.67 3.69
C ALA A 16 5.61 -9.46 3.84
N VAL A 17 4.43 -9.53 3.21
CA VAL A 17 3.38 -8.50 3.32
C VAL A 17 2.35 -8.96 4.36
N SER A 18 1.86 -8.05 5.22
CA SER A 18 0.74 -8.38 6.11
C SER A 18 -0.47 -8.81 5.28
N THR A 19 -0.87 -10.09 5.42
CA THR A 19 -2.04 -10.62 4.70
C THR A 19 -3.31 -9.87 5.09
N ALA A 20 -3.45 -9.50 6.37
CA ALA A 20 -4.59 -8.71 6.86
C ALA A 20 -4.64 -7.36 6.15
N ASN A 21 -3.51 -6.66 6.09
CA ASN A 21 -3.39 -5.38 5.41
C ASN A 21 -3.71 -5.47 3.91
N LEU A 22 -3.18 -6.50 3.22
CA LEU A 22 -3.50 -6.72 1.81
C LEU A 22 -4.99 -6.96 1.59
N MET A 23 -5.64 -7.70 2.49
CA MET A 23 -7.08 -7.96 2.44
C MET A 23 -7.88 -6.67 2.70
N ASP A 24 -7.48 -5.85 3.66
CA ASP A 24 -8.13 -4.57 3.94
C ASP A 24 -8.05 -3.62 2.75
N GLN A 25 -6.88 -3.51 2.12
CA GLN A 25 -6.71 -2.75 0.88
C GLN A 25 -7.57 -3.29 -0.26
N PHE A 26 -7.62 -4.62 -0.41
CA PHE A 26 -8.46 -5.27 -1.43
C PHE A 26 -9.93 -4.94 -1.22
N PHE A 27 -10.44 -5.14 -0.01
CA PHE A 27 -11.85 -4.86 0.31
C PHE A 27 -12.17 -3.38 0.18
N PHE A 28 -11.27 -2.51 0.60
CA PHE A 28 -11.45 -1.06 0.42
C PHE A 28 -11.65 -0.69 -1.06
N VAL A 29 -10.76 -1.13 -1.95
CA VAL A 29 -10.90 -0.85 -3.39
C VAL A 29 -12.19 -1.46 -3.95
N PHE A 30 -12.53 -2.67 -3.51
CA PHE A 30 -13.75 -3.34 -3.94
C PHE A 30 -15.02 -2.62 -3.48
N ASP A 31 -15.02 -2.08 -2.25
CA ASP A 31 -16.15 -1.29 -1.73
C ASP A 31 -16.26 0.07 -2.44
N GLU A 32 -15.15 0.70 -2.81
CA GLU A 32 -15.19 1.91 -3.64
C GLU A 32 -15.79 1.61 -5.04
N ILE A 33 -15.45 0.48 -5.66
CA ILE A 33 -16.10 0.02 -6.89
C ILE A 33 -17.61 -0.13 -6.68
N LYS A 34 -18.03 -0.80 -5.61
CA LYS A 34 -19.46 -0.94 -5.28
C LYS A 34 -20.15 0.42 -5.12
N ARG A 35 -19.48 1.40 -4.50
CA ARG A 35 -20.02 2.76 -4.34
C ARG A 35 -20.23 3.45 -5.68
N VAL A 36 -19.26 3.36 -6.62
CA VAL A 36 -19.39 3.90 -7.97
C VAL A 36 -20.61 3.33 -8.69
N PHE A 37 -20.90 2.03 -8.48
CA PHE A 37 -22.00 1.32 -9.15
C PHE A 37 -23.30 1.24 -8.33
N ARG A 38 -23.35 1.83 -7.14
CA ARG A 38 -24.53 1.83 -6.29
C ARG A 38 -25.69 2.54 -6.98
N ASN A 39 -26.84 1.86 -7.08
CA ASN A 39 -28.07 2.38 -7.70
C ASN A 39 -27.90 2.76 -9.18
N ARG A 40 -26.95 2.13 -9.89
CA ARG A 40 -26.75 2.34 -11.32
C ARG A 40 -27.46 1.27 -12.14
N PRO A 41 -27.95 1.61 -13.34
CA PRO A 41 -28.74 0.68 -14.17
C PRO A 41 -27.90 -0.43 -14.82
N LYS A 42 -26.59 -0.18 -15.03
CA LYS A 42 -25.70 -1.14 -15.66
C LYS A 42 -24.79 -1.81 -14.63
N THR A 43 -24.47 -3.08 -14.89
CA THR A 43 -23.41 -3.79 -14.16
C THR A 43 -22.04 -3.22 -14.50
N ILE A 44 -21.02 -3.54 -13.69
CA ILE A 44 -19.63 -3.09 -13.90
C ILE A 44 -19.17 -3.38 -15.33
N ILE A 45 -19.31 -4.62 -15.79
CA ILE A 45 -18.89 -5.02 -17.14
C ILE A 45 -19.81 -4.41 -18.20
N GLY A 46 -21.12 -4.34 -17.94
CA GLY A 46 -22.08 -3.74 -18.87
C GLY A 46 -21.88 -2.24 -19.08
N GLN A 47 -21.26 -1.53 -18.12
CA GLN A 47 -20.86 -0.14 -18.28
C GLN A 47 -19.59 -0.02 -19.13
N MET A 48 -18.61 -0.90 -18.89
CA MET A 48 -17.31 -0.82 -19.52
C MET A 48 -17.28 -1.29 -20.98
N VAL A 49 -18.18 -2.20 -21.36
CA VAL A 49 -18.15 -2.92 -22.65
C VAL A 49 -19.49 -2.83 -23.36
N THR A 50 -19.48 -2.46 -24.63
CA THR A 50 -20.69 -2.28 -25.47
C THR A 50 -21.34 -3.60 -25.89
N SER A 51 -20.59 -4.69 -25.96
CA SER A 51 -21.08 -5.98 -26.46
C SER A 51 -20.80 -7.10 -25.45
N ARG A 52 -21.59 -8.19 -25.51
CA ARG A 52 -21.33 -9.39 -24.72
C ARG A 52 -19.89 -9.85 -24.95
N THR A 53 -19.13 -9.98 -23.87
CA THR A 53 -17.74 -10.45 -23.91
C THR A 53 -17.49 -11.56 -22.88
N TYR A 54 -16.82 -12.61 -23.32
CA TYR A 54 -16.28 -13.63 -22.41
C TYR A 54 -15.05 -13.17 -21.61
N ARG A 55 -14.63 -11.89 -21.81
CA ARG A 55 -13.43 -11.30 -21.19
C ARG A 55 -13.74 -10.40 -20.02
N GLY A 56 -14.96 -10.43 -19.52
CA GLY A 56 -15.37 -9.68 -18.33
C GLY A 56 -14.33 -9.70 -17.20
N PRO A 57 -13.74 -10.86 -16.84
CA PRO A 57 -12.72 -10.90 -15.81
C PRO A 57 -11.47 -10.05 -16.10
N ARG A 58 -11.02 -9.94 -17.35
CA ARG A 58 -9.85 -9.13 -17.72
C ARG A 58 -10.14 -7.63 -17.60
N TYR A 59 -11.32 -7.20 -18.05
CA TYR A 59 -11.78 -5.82 -17.89
C TYR A 59 -11.89 -5.44 -16.42
N PHE A 60 -12.49 -6.31 -15.62
CA PHE A 60 -12.57 -6.10 -14.17
C PHE A 60 -11.19 -6.03 -13.52
N GLN A 61 -10.27 -6.90 -13.92
CA GLN A 61 -8.90 -6.90 -13.38
C GLN A 61 -8.18 -5.58 -13.67
N VAL A 62 -8.30 -5.03 -14.89
CA VAL A 62 -7.68 -3.73 -15.20
C VAL A 62 -8.33 -2.61 -14.42
N LEU A 63 -9.66 -2.58 -14.32
CA LEU A 63 -10.37 -1.59 -13.52
C LEU A 63 -9.91 -1.65 -12.05
N PHE A 64 -9.92 -2.84 -11.44
CA PHE A 64 -9.51 -3.03 -10.07
C PHE A 64 -8.08 -2.55 -9.83
N LEU A 65 -7.13 -2.97 -10.67
CA LEU A 65 -5.72 -2.58 -10.54
C LEU A 65 -5.51 -1.08 -10.79
N SER A 66 -6.28 -0.46 -11.68
CA SER A 66 -6.22 0.99 -11.91
C SER A 66 -6.73 1.77 -10.70
N LEU A 67 -7.84 1.34 -10.10
CA LEU A 67 -8.35 1.95 -8.88
C LEU A 67 -7.44 1.68 -7.69
N PHE A 68 -6.87 0.48 -7.57
CA PHE A 68 -5.86 0.17 -6.56
C PHE A 68 -4.64 1.09 -6.69
N ASN A 69 -4.18 1.33 -7.91
CA ASN A 69 -3.07 2.27 -8.16
C ASN A 69 -3.41 3.69 -7.72
N LEU A 70 -4.60 4.19 -8.03
CA LEU A 70 -5.02 5.55 -7.67
C LEU A 70 -5.33 5.68 -6.18
N LEU A 71 -6.09 4.74 -5.60
CA LEU A 71 -6.59 4.80 -4.23
C LEU A 71 -5.52 4.46 -3.19
N ILE A 72 -4.69 3.44 -3.48
CA ILE A 72 -3.72 2.92 -2.52
C ILE A 72 -2.32 3.46 -2.79
N LYS A 73 -1.78 3.22 -4.01
CA LYS A 73 -0.39 3.60 -4.31
C LYS A 73 -0.17 5.10 -4.47
N GLN A 74 -1.15 5.84 -5.00
CA GLN A 74 -1.09 7.29 -5.16
C GLN A 74 -1.84 8.04 -4.06
N GLU A 75 -2.39 7.32 -3.06
CA GLU A 75 -3.07 7.88 -1.89
C GLU A 75 -4.16 8.91 -2.24
N LYS A 76 -4.90 8.63 -3.31
CA LYS A 76 -6.00 9.47 -3.76
C LYS A 76 -7.35 8.95 -3.25
N LYS A 77 -8.35 9.83 -3.26
CA LYS A 77 -9.75 9.49 -3.04
C LYS A 77 -10.61 9.89 -4.22
N ILE A 78 -11.70 9.18 -4.43
CA ILE A 78 -12.68 9.55 -5.45
C ILE A 78 -13.35 10.87 -5.02
N SER A 79 -13.22 11.89 -5.86
CA SER A 79 -13.85 13.20 -5.66
C SER A 79 -15.16 13.36 -6.44
N ASP A 80 -15.33 12.58 -7.52
CA ASP A 80 -16.51 12.61 -8.38
C ASP A 80 -16.91 11.19 -8.81
N TYR A 81 -17.86 10.61 -8.08
CA TYR A 81 -18.38 9.26 -8.35
C TYR A 81 -19.22 9.20 -9.63
N ASP A 82 -19.95 10.27 -9.95
CA ASP A 82 -20.81 10.32 -11.14
C ASP A 82 -19.97 10.48 -12.41
N GLY A 83 -18.99 11.37 -12.37
CA GLY A 83 -18.02 11.53 -13.43
C GLY A 83 -17.22 10.26 -13.68
N LEU A 84 -16.76 9.59 -12.63
CA LEU A 84 -16.06 8.33 -12.73
C LEU A 84 -16.91 7.23 -13.37
N TYR A 85 -18.19 7.08 -12.95
CA TYR A 85 -19.13 6.15 -13.55
C TYR A 85 -19.31 6.43 -15.06
N ASN A 86 -19.51 7.70 -15.44
CA ASN A 86 -19.68 8.09 -16.83
C ASN A 86 -18.40 7.89 -17.66
N ALA A 87 -17.23 8.11 -17.06
CA ALA A 87 -15.95 7.86 -17.74
C ALA A 87 -15.71 6.38 -18.05
N LEU A 88 -16.32 5.48 -17.28
CA LEU A 88 -16.27 4.04 -17.54
C LEU A 88 -17.19 3.61 -18.69
N ASP A 89 -18.11 4.47 -19.17
CA ASP A 89 -19.02 4.11 -20.25
C ASP A 89 -18.24 3.82 -21.54
N ASN A 90 -18.35 2.58 -22.02
CA ASN A 90 -17.67 2.09 -23.22
C ASN A 90 -16.14 2.32 -23.24
N ILE A 91 -15.50 2.31 -22.09
CA ILE A 91 -14.04 2.52 -21.96
C ILE A 91 -13.25 1.47 -22.77
N SER A 92 -13.85 0.29 -23.00
CA SER A 92 -13.27 -0.78 -23.83
C SER A 92 -13.00 -0.37 -25.27
N SER A 93 -13.81 0.53 -25.83
CA SER A 93 -13.64 0.99 -27.22
C SER A 93 -12.67 2.14 -27.37
N ARG A 94 -12.32 2.81 -26.26
CA ARG A 94 -11.46 4.02 -26.26
C ARG A 94 -10.05 3.75 -25.75
N THR A 95 -9.94 3.24 -24.55
CA THR A 95 -8.66 3.15 -23.85
C THR A 95 -8.30 1.71 -23.49
N LEU A 96 -9.29 0.90 -23.16
CA LEU A 96 -9.11 -0.43 -22.61
C LEU A 96 -9.38 -1.50 -23.67
N ASN A 97 -8.66 -1.40 -24.81
CA ASN A 97 -8.82 -2.35 -25.90
C ASN A 97 -8.06 -3.65 -25.60
N ILE A 98 -8.80 -4.69 -25.21
CA ILE A 98 -8.25 -6.02 -25.02
C ILE A 98 -8.43 -6.81 -26.32
N SER A 99 -7.31 -7.07 -27.01
CA SER A 99 -7.28 -7.76 -28.33
C SER A 99 -8.14 -9.03 -28.36
N PRO A 100 -8.86 -9.29 -29.47
CA PRO A 100 -9.77 -10.42 -29.63
C PRO A 100 -9.12 -11.81 -29.58
N GLY A 101 -7.84 -11.94 -29.84
CA GLY A 101 -7.13 -13.23 -29.84
C GLY A 101 -7.02 -13.90 -28.47
N GLY A 102 -7.09 -15.22 -28.42
CA GLY A 102 -6.89 -16.02 -27.20
C GLY A 102 -5.43 -16.06 -26.69
N GLY A 103 -4.60 -15.11 -27.14
CA GLY A 103 -3.19 -15.02 -26.78
C GLY A 103 -2.93 -14.79 -25.30
N TRP A 104 -1.74 -15.11 -24.89
CA TRP A 104 -1.25 -14.89 -23.51
C TRP A 104 -1.26 -13.39 -23.20
N TRP A 105 -1.94 -13.04 -22.12
CA TRP A 105 -1.97 -11.68 -21.65
C TRP A 105 -0.69 -11.42 -20.85
N THR A 106 0.27 -10.78 -21.46
CA THR A 106 1.59 -10.55 -20.84
C THR A 106 1.52 -9.53 -19.70
N GLN A 107 2.50 -9.60 -18.80
CA GLN A 107 2.62 -8.63 -17.71
C GLN A 107 2.76 -7.20 -18.24
N GLN A 108 3.53 -7.02 -19.32
CA GLN A 108 3.72 -5.71 -19.94
C GLN A 108 2.39 -5.13 -20.44
N GLN A 109 1.60 -5.90 -21.19
CA GLN A 109 0.29 -5.47 -21.68
C GLN A 109 -0.67 -5.09 -20.54
N LYS A 110 -0.66 -5.85 -19.44
CA LYS A 110 -1.44 -5.51 -18.24
C LYS A 110 -1.01 -4.17 -17.66
N ASN A 111 0.29 -3.97 -17.48
CA ASN A 111 0.83 -2.74 -16.91
C ASN A 111 0.49 -1.52 -17.76
N GLU A 112 0.63 -1.63 -19.08
CA GLU A 112 0.28 -0.57 -20.03
C GLU A 112 -1.21 -0.20 -19.96
N LEU A 113 -2.09 -1.21 -19.94
CA LEU A 113 -3.53 -1.00 -19.80
C LEU A 113 -3.92 -0.39 -18.44
N VAL A 114 -3.30 -0.85 -17.37
CA VAL A 114 -3.51 -0.26 -16.03
C VAL A 114 -3.02 1.18 -15.99
N ALA A 115 -1.85 1.47 -16.55
CA ALA A 115 -1.31 2.83 -16.58
C ALA A 115 -2.20 3.78 -17.40
N SER A 116 -2.59 3.40 -18.61
CA SER A 116 -3.46 4.21 -19.47
C SER A 116 -4.85 4.41 -18.87
N THR A 117 -5.44 3.37 -18.29
CA THR A 117 -6.74 3.46 -17.63
C THR A 117 -6.64 4.36 -16.39
N SER A 118 -5.61 4.20 -15.55
CA SER A 118 -5.38 5.08 -14.40
C SER A 118 -5.25 6.54 -14.81
N ALA A 119 -4.55 6.83 -15.90
CA ALA A 119 -4.38 8.20 -16.40
C ALA A 119 -5.72 8.82 -16.82
N VAL A 120 -6.57 8.07 -17.54
CA VAL A 120 -7.90 8.54 -17.93
C VAL A 120 -8.81 8.80 -16.74
N LEU A 121 -8.75 7.95 -15.72
CA LEU A 121 -9.60 8.06 -14.53
C LEU A 121 -9.08 9.08 -13.50
N ALA A 122 -7.82 9.49 -13.58
CA ALA A 122 -7.16 10.33 -12.57
C ALA A 122 -7.86 11.68 -12.31
N SER A 123 -8.56 12.23 -13.30
CA SER A 123 -9.30 13.51 -13.18
C SER A 123 -10.49 13.47 -12.21
N TYR A 124 -10.98 12.27 -11.87
CA TYR A 124 -12.07 12.05 -10.92
C TYR A 124 -11.58 11.78 -9.50
N PHE A 125 -10.27 11.95 -9.28
CA PHE A 125 -9.61 11.71 -7.99
C PHE A 125 -8.89 12.97 -7.52
N THR A 126 -8.85 13.14 -6.21
CA THR A 126 -8.06 14.18 -5.53
C THR A 126 -7.13 13.55 -4.50
N ALA A 127 -6.09 14.26 -4.10
CA ALA A 127 -5.23 13.82 -3.00
C ALA A 127 -6.06 13.63 -1.71
N ARG A 128 -5.71 12.65 -0.88
CA ARG A 128 -6.25 12.53 0.48
C ARG A 128 -5.67 13.63 1.33
N GLY A 129 -6.49 14.23 2.19
CA GLY A 129 -6.02 15.15 3.21
C GLY A 129 -5.41 14.38 4.38
N GLU A 130 -4.52 15.02 5.13
CA GLU A 130 -3.84 14.44 6.31
C GLU A 130 -4.83 13.93 7.39
N ASN A 131 -6.05 14.46 7.43
CA ASN A 131 -7.11 14.05 8.35
C ASN A 131 -8.06 13.00 7.76
N ASP A 132 -7.76 12.40 6.61
CA ASP A 132 -8.59 11.34 6.04
C ASP A 132 -8.42 10.06 6.88
N PRO A 133 -9.51 9.47 7.45
CA PRO A 133 -9.42 8.27 8.29
C PRO A 133 -8.77 7.07 7.60
N MET A 134 -8.67 7.09 6.27
CA MET A 134 -7.99 6.07 5.47
C MET A 134 -6.51 6.36 5.24
N TYR A 135 -5.93 7.33 5.94
CA TYR A 135 -4.48 7.56 5.99
C TYR A 135 -3.75 6.45 6.77
N TYR A 136 -4.30 5.24 6.70
CA TYR A 136 -3.70 4.00 7.24
C TYR A 136 -2.44 3.55 6.48
N SER A 137 -2.09 4.23 5.41
CA SER A 137 -0.92 3.93 4.59
C SER A 137 0.34 3.86 5.43
N TYR A 138 0.56 4.82 6.34
CA TYR A 138 1.74 4.83 7.19
C TYR A 138 1.76 3.71 8.25
N ALA A 139 0.62 3.37 8.84
CA ALA A 139 0.55 2.26 9.79
C ALA A 139 0.82 0.92 9.09
N ASN A 140 0.30 0.76 7.90
CA ASN A 140 0.50 -0.42 7.05
C ASN A 140 1.93 -0.52 6.52
N GLU A 141 2.52 0.62 6.14
CA GLU A 141 3.92 0.71 5.74
C GLU A 141 4.83 0.37 6.91
N LEU A 142 4.56 0.91 8.09
CA LEU A 142 5.27 0.60 9.33
C LEU A 142 5.19 -0.90 9.67
N GLU A 143 4.00 -1.48 9.65
CA GLU A 143 3.81 -2.91 9.95
C GLU A 143 4.56 -3.79 8.94
N THR A 144 4.48 -3.46 7.65
CA THR A 144 5.21 -4.17 6.60
C THR A 144 6.71 -4.06 6.80
N LEU A 145 7.19 -2.87 7.12
CA LEU A 145 8.60 -2.59 7.38
C LEU A 145 9.11 -3.38 8.59
N LEU A 146 8.36 -3.41 9.69
CA LEU A 146 8.72 -4.18 10.88
C LEU A 146 8.70 -5.69 10.63
N LYS A 147 7.79 -6.21 9.78
CA LYS A 147 7.75 -7.63 9.41
C LYS A 147 8.89 -8.05 8.48
N GLN A 148 9.35 -7.15 7.61
CA GLN A 148 10.44 -7.40 6.67
C GLN A 148 11.83 -7.16 7.27
N SER A 149 11.93 -6.36 8.33
CA SER A 149 13.20 -6.01 8.95
C SER A 149 13.52 -6.98 10.07
N PHE A 150 14.46 -7.88 9.86
CA PHE A 150 14.97 -8.78 10.91
C PHE A 150 16.04 -8.12 11.77
N THR A 151 16.73 -7.10 11.25
CA THR A 151 17.80 -6.36 11.91
C THR A 151 17.87 -4.93 11.39
N GLU A 152 18.49 -4.03 12.18
CA GLU A 152 18.87 -2.72 11.67
C GLU A 152 19.79 -2.85 10.45
N ASN A 153 19.56 -2.02 9.46
CA ASN A 153 20.38 -1.96 8.25
C ASN A 153 20.64 -0.50 7.85
N THR A 154 21.31 -0.27 6.73
CA THR A 154 21.64 1.09 6.26
C THR A 154 20.44 1.99 5.97
N GLN A 155 19.24 1.44 5.89
CA GLN A 155 18.01 2.17 5.58
C GLN A 155 17.06 2.30 6.77
N TYR A 156 17.23 1.50 7.82
CA TYR A 156 16.34 1.46 9.00
C TYR A 156 17.15 1.51 10.30
N ASP A 157 16.73 2.38 11.20
CA ASP A 157 17.27 2.49 12.57
C ASP A 157 16.10 2.55 13.55
N PHE A 158 16.11 1.67 14.55
CA PHE A 158 15.03 1.54 15.53
C PHE A 158 15.45 2.13 16.87
N LYS A 159 14.55 2.90 17.47
CA LYS A 159 14.78 3.52 18.80
C LYS A 159 13.55 3.32 19.67
N GLN A 160 13.75 2.77 20.86
CA GLN A 160 12.66 2.54 21.81
C GLN A 160 12.01 3.85 22.32
N GLY A 161 12.68 4.98 22.22
CA GLY A 161 12.18 6.29 22.62
C GLY A 161 13.28 7.32 22.61
N ILE A 162 12.94 8.58 22.89
CA ILE A 162 13.86 9.73 22.95
C ILE A 162 14.20 10.15 24.38
N HIS A 163 13.66 9.46 25.38
CA HIS A 163 13.91 9.73 26.80
C HIS A 163 14.70 8.59 27.44
N THR A 164 15.44 8.92 28.51
CA THR A 164 16.10 7.91 29.31
C THR A 164 15.07 7.18 30.17
N LEU A 165 15.04 5.85 30.14
CA LEU A 165 14.10 5.05 30.93
C LEU A 165 14.31 5.21 32.48
N LYS A 166 15.53 5.59 32.91
CA LYS A 166 15.82 5.74 34.31
C LYS A 166 15.31 7.04 34.94
N THR A 167 15.35 8.14 34.20
CA THR A 167 15.04 9.48 34.73
C THR A 167 13.85 10.14 34.04
N GLY A 168 13.36 9.57 32.95
CA GLY A 168 12.31 10.19 32.09
C GLY A 168 12.76 11.47 31.38
N GLN A 169 14.04 11.85 31.51
CA GLN A 169 14.56 13.05 30.86
C GLN A 169 14.91 12.81 29.42
N ARG A 170 14.82 13.86 28.59
CA ARG A 170 15.22 13.86 27.20
C ARG A 170 16.69 13.46 27.06
N ASN A 171 16.97 12.53 26.16
CA ASN A 171 18.32 12.03 25.94
C ASN A 171 18.96 12.79 24.77
N GLU A 172 19.68 13.87 25.05
CA GLU A 172 20.30 14.72 24.02
C GLU A 172 21.37 13.97 23.22
N ALA A 173 22.14 13.07 23.82
CA ALA A 173 23.11 12.26 23.09
C ALA A 173 22.47 11.30 22.11
N LEU A 174 21.30 10.75 22.44
CA LEU A 174 20.51 9.91 21.53
C LEU A 174 19.95 10.73 20.37
N LEU A 175 19.46 11.93 20.63
CA LEU A 175 18.97 12.83 19.59
C LEU A 175 20.09 13.21 18.61
N GLU A 176 21.27 13.54 19.10
CA GLU A 176 22.43 13.78 18.24
C GLU A 176 22.77 12.57 17.37
N LYS A 177 22.71 11.36 17.94
CA LYS A 177 22.89 10.11 17.18
C LYS A 177 21.83 9.96 16.10
N ILE A 178 20.54 10.22 16.39
CA ILE A 178 19.45 10.17 15.42
C ILE A 178 19.72 11.14 14.25
N PHE A 179 20.09 12.37 14.54
CA PHE A 179 20.42 13.36 13.50
C PHE A 179 21.60 12.92 12.62
N LYS A 180 22.64 12.36 13.22
CA LYS A 180 23.79 11.80 12.48
C LYS A 180 23.36 10.64 11.57
N THR A 181 22.50 9.75 12.07
CA THR A 181 21.96 8.64 11.30
C THR A 181 21.11 9.13 10.11
N LEU A 182 20.18 10.07 10.35
CA LEU A 182 19.36 10.67 9.29
C LEU A 182 20.22 11.36 8.22
N THR A 183 21.27 12.07 8.64
CA THR A 183 22.22 12.72 7.73
C THR A 183 22.98 11.68 6.89
N ALA A 184 23.41 10.58 7.51
CA ALA A 184 24.08 9.49 6.78
C ALA A 184 23.14 8.82 5.76
N MET A 185 21.90 8.56 6.14
CA MET A 185 20.88 8.00 5.24
C MET A 185 20.60 8.93 4.06
N ALA A 186 20.46 10.25 4.29
CA ALA A 186 20.23 11.24 3.26
C ALA A 186 21.41 11.33 2.25
N ASN A 187 22.62 11.01 2.69
CA ASN A 187 23.82 11.02 1.86
C ASN A 187 24.13 9.65 1.21
N ALA A 188 23.32 8.61 1.45
CA ALA A 188 23.58 7.28 0.91
C ALA A 188 23.43 7.17 -0.61
N GLY A 189 22.78 8.15 -1.27
CA GLY A 189 22.63 8.21 -2.73
C GLY A 189 21.46 9.07 -3.16
N LYS A 190 21.43 9.42 -4.46
CA LYS A 190 20.33 10.19 -5.05
C LYS A 190 19.04 9.35 -5.02
N GLY A 191 18.02 9.83 -4.29
CA GLY A 191 16.73 9.15 -4.14
C GLY A 191 16.73 8.03 -3.10
N ALA A 192 17.79 7.89 -2.29
CA ALA A 192 17.78 6.99 -1.15
C ALA A 192 16.77 7.45 -0.09
N THR A 193 15.95 6.53 0.39
CA THR A 193 15.01 6.76 1.50
C THR A 193 15.48 5.94 2.69
N GLY A 194 15.53 6.58 3.87
CA GLY A 194 15.87 5.91 5.12
C GLY A 194 14.89 6.32 6.22
N TYR A 195 14.70 5.45 7.20
CA TYR A 195 13.73 5.62 8.26
C TYR A 195 14.40 5.49 9.63
N VAL A 196 14.12 6.43 10.52
CA VAL A 196 14.37 6.27 11.95
C VAL A 196 13.03 6.11 12.65
N LEU A 197 12.78 4.93 13.19
CA LEU A 197 11.52 4.57 13.82
C LEU A 197 11.68 4.71 15.35
N ILE A 198 10.86 5.56 15.96
CA ILE A 198 10.87 5.85 17.40
C ILE A 198 9.63 5.22 18.04
N GLY A 199 9.82 4.52 19.13
CA GLY A 199 8.78 3.74 19.80
C GLY A 199 8.82 2.26 19.42
N VAL A 200 9.91 1.79 18.84
CA VAL A 200 10.13 0.40 18.46
C VAL A 200 11.29 -0.17 19.28
N ALA A 201 11.02 -1.22 20.06
CA ALA A 201 12.03 -1.96 20.80
C ALA A 201 12.40 -3.25 20.05
N ASP A 202 13.69 -3.51 19.90
CA ASP A 202 14.24 -4.73 19.30
C ASP A 202 14.36 -5.88 20.32
N LYS A 203 14.20 -5.59 21.62
CA LYS A 203 14.28 -6.56 22.72
C LYS A 203 13.04 -6.50 23.60
N PHE A 204 12.56 -7.67 23.97
CA PHE A 204 11.44 -7.79 24.90
C PHE A 204 11.70 -7.11 26.23
N GLU A 205 12.93 -7.22 26.78
CA GLU A 205 13.30 -6.63 28.05
C GLU A 205 13.20 -5.10 28.06
N ASP A 206 13.42 -4.46 26.91
CA ASP A 206 13.29 -3.01 26.78
C ASP A 206 11.83 -2.58 26.67
N ALA A 207 10.99 -3.35 25.99
CA ALA A 207 9.54 -3.15 25.98
C ALA A 207 8.95 -3.31 27.41
N GLU A 208 9.38 -4.31 28.18
CA GLU A 208 8.94 -4.52 29.56
C GLU A 208 9.38 -3.36 30.49
N LYS A 209 10.56 -2.77 30.30
CA LYS A 209 10.97 -1.56 31.03
C LYS A 209 10.03 -0.38 30.73
N ILE A 210 9.62 -0.21 29.48
CA ILE A 210 8.68 0.84 29.09
C ILE A 210 7.31 0.58 29.72
N ARG A 211 6.81 -0.64 29.65
CA ARG A 211 5.56 -1.04 30.30
C ARG A 211 5.57 -0.75 31.80
N THR A 212 6.65 -1.12 32.47
CA THR A 212 6.80 -0.90 33.91
C THR A 212 6.90 0.59 34.27
N ALA A 213 7.60 1.39 33.45
CA ALA A 213 7.82 2.80 33.73
C ALA A 213 6.61 3.69 33.40
N TYR A 214 5.84 3.35 32.35
CA TYR A 214 4.79 4.23 31.81
C TYR A 214 3.42 3.58 31.75
N GLY A 215 3.25 2.32 32.11
CA GLY A 215 1.97 1.59 32.05
C GLY A 215 1.46 1.35 30.61
N THR A 216 2.33 1.40 29.63
CA THR A 216 1.96 1.28 28.21
C THR A 216 2.18 -0.15 27.75
N GLU A 217 1.14 -0.79 27.22
CA GLU A 217 1.26 -2.12 26.59
C GLU A 217 1.99 -2.02 25.26
N SER A 218 2.90 -2.97 25.01
CA SER A 218 3.57 -3.10 23.72
C SER A 218 2.83 -4.04 22.79
N LEU A 219 2.75 -3.68 21.51
CA LEU A 219 2.23 -4.54 20.45
C LEU A 219 3.40 -5.24 19.78
N ARG A 220 3.37 -6.56 19.72
CA ARG A 220 4.39 -7.33 19.01
C ARG A 220 4.09 -7.37 17.51
N VAL A 221 5.07 -6.93 16.71
CA VAL A 221 5.02 -7.00 15.23
C VAL A 221 6.31 -7.66 14.73
N GLY A 222 6.21 -8.88 14.23
CA GLY A 222 7.38 -9.67 13.83
C GLY A 222 8.30 -9.97 15.02
N SER A 223 9.55 -9.50 14.92
CA SER A 223 10.59 -9.59 16.00
C SER A 223 10.64 -8.37 16.91
N PHE A 224 9.82 -7.33 16.64
CA PHE A 224 9.83 -6.07 17.39
C PHE A 224 8.63 -5.92 18.34
N TYR A 225 8.76 -4.96 19.26
CA TYR A 225 7.78 -4.64 20.30
C TYR A 225 7.48 -3.15 20.36
#